data_b7df4c19ab38933251063f63e934e6ee
#
_entry.id   b7df4c19ab38933251063f63e934e6ee
#
_cell.length_a   1.000
_cell.length_b   1.000
_cell.length_c   1.000
_cell.angle_alpha   90.00
_cell.angle_beta   90.00
_cell.angle_gamma   90.00
#
_symmetry.space_group_name_H-M   'P 1'
#
loop_
_entity.id
_entity.type
_entity.pdbx_description
1 polymer ?
#
loop_
_entity_poly.entity_id
_entity_poly.type
_entity_poly.pdbx_seq_one_letter_code
_entity_poly.pdbx_strand_id
1 'polypeptide(L)'
;MIGSLALQSLNDSTSAIVPAGAIANYIIGLRGEEIVVAENTTDASPLRNTANLPIARHNFDDAIVIASGEEAHNAYLRAKSEWKALMAVALTGLGRKAVDIGVGYAKERYQFGVLIGSFQGIQHGFATSITNVEGSHFLSSRAIAALEEGADNSAQLAGMAFLFASEAALDAAATSLQYHGGYGFAEEYDIQLYYRRAKGWPLQLGDPGLEYQHIANLCLSKEGVV
;
A
#
# COMPACT_ATOMS: atom_id res chain seq x y z
N MET A 1 14.96 2.84 -17.68
CA MET A 1 13.86 1.90 -18.01
C MET A 1 13.08 1.63 -16.74
N ILE A 2 11.76 1.79 -16.78
CA ILE A 2 10.86 1.59 -15.64
C ILE A 2 9.93 0.43 -15.99
N GLY A 3 9.86 -0.59 -15.13
CA GLY A 3 8.89 -1.68 -15.21
C GLY A 3 7.81 -1.52 -14.14
N SER A 4 6.61 -1.99 -14.41
CA SER A 4 5.52 -2.06 -13.42
C SER A 4 4.80 -3.40 -13.48
N LEU A 5 4.16 -3.76 -12.36
CA LEU A 5 3.38 -4.98 -12.22
C LEU A 5 1.88 -4.62 -12.18
N ALA A 6 1.08 -5.23 -13.04
CA ALA A 6 -0.36 -5.24 -12.89
C ALA A 6 -0.70 -6.13 -11.69
N LEU A 7 -1.28 -5.58 -10.64
CA LEU A 7 -1.52 -6.28 -9.37
C LEU A 7 -2.78 -7.17 -9.41
N GLN A 8 -3.63 -6.96 -10.40
CA GLN A 8 -4.84 -7.76 -10.64
C GLN A 8 -4.60 -8.69 -11.83
N SER A 9 -5.05 -9.95 -11.70
CA SER A 9 -5.03 -10.89 -12.82
C SER A 9 -5.94 -10.41 -13.96
N LEU A 10 -5.50 -10.66 -15.20
CA LEU A 10 -6.21 -10.21 -16.42
C LEU A 10 -7.37 -11.13 -16.82
N ASN A 11 -7.69 -12.15 -16.05
CA ASN A 11 -8.68 -13.23 -16.30
C ASN A 11 -9.53 -13.05 -17.59
N ASP A 12 -10.70 -12.38 -17.47
CA ASP A 12 -11.61 -12.13 -18.59
C ASP A 12 -11.46 -10.71 -19.18
N SER A 13 -10.50 -9.93 -18.70
CA SER A 13 -10.24 -8.54 -19.14
C SER A 13 -8.89 -8.42 -19.82
N THR A 14 -8.89 -7.81 -20.98
CA THR A 14 -7.64 -7.45 -21.67
C THR A 14 -7.03 -6.15 -21.16
N SER A 15 -7.64 -5.50 -20.17
CA SER A 15 -7.14 -4.23 -19.64
C SER A 15 -7.11 -4.20 -18.10
N ALA A 16 -6.08 -3.58 -17.55
CA ALA A 16 -5.93 -3.38 -16.10
C ALA A 16 -5.52 -1.94 -15.75
N ILE A 17 -5.86 -1.52 -14.53
CA ILE A 17 -5.27 -0.32 -13.91
C ILE A 17 -3.96 -0.73 -13.27
N VAL A 18 -2.87 -0.06 -13.68
CA VAL A 18 -1.52 -0.44 -13.32
C VAL A 18 -0.86 0.63 -12.46
N PRO A 19 -0.26 0.27 -11.30
CA PRO A 19 0.60 1.17 -10.54
C PRO A 19 1.73 1.70 -11.42
N ALA A 20 2.04 3.00 -11.29
CA ALA A 20 3.03 3.67 -12.13
C ALA A 20 2.83 3.51 -13.66
N GLY A 21 1.64 3.04 -14.10
CA GLY A 21 1.35 2.74 -15.50
C GLY A 21 1.52 3.94 -16.45
N ALA A 22 1.33 5.17 -15.97
CA ALA A 22 1.53 6.37 -16.78
C ALA A 22 3.01 6.69 -17.10
N ILE A 23 3.96 6.06 -16.39
CA ILE A 23 5.40 6.33 -16.53
C ILE A 23 6.23 5.07 -16.79
N ALA A 24 5.63 3.89 -16.71
CA ALA A 24 6.31 2.63 -16.98
C ALA A 24 6.56 2.45 -18.47
N ASN A 25 7.73 1.88 -18.81
CA ASN A 25 8.05 1.49 -20.20
C ASN A 25 7.48 0.09 -20.52
N TYR A 26 7.50 -0.80 -19.52
CA TYR A 26 7.02 -2.17 -19.66
C TYR A 26 6.11 -2.52 -18.48
N ILE A 27 5.07 -3.29 -18.76
CA ILE A 27 4.10 -3.72 -17.77
C ILE A 27 3.98 -5.23 -17.83
N ILE A 28 4.17 -5.86 -16.67
CA ILE A 28 4.05 -7.30 -16.48
C ILE A 28 2.66 -7.58 -15.92
N GLY A 29 1.96 -8.56 -16.46
CA GLY A 29 0.66 -9.03 -15.99
C GLY A 29 0.55 -10.54 -15.96
N LEU A 30 -0.46 -11.07 -15.25
CA LEU A 30 -0.83 -12.49 -15.28
C LEU A 30 -2.13 -12.66 -16.05
N ARG A 31 -2.12 -13.47 -17.10
CA ARG A 31 -3.25 -13.86 -17.93
C ARG A 31 -3.46 -15.39 -17.85
N GLY A 32 -4.42 -15.83 -17.03
CA GLY A 32 -4.52 -17.26 -16.72
C GLY A 32 -3.26 -17.76 -16.01
N GLU A 33 -2.54 -18.68 -16.66
CA GLU A 33 -1.24 -19.21 -16.18
C GLU A 33 -0.05 -18.63 -16.93
N GLU A 34 -0.26 -17.56 -17.73
CA GLU A 34 0.79 -16.92 -18.53
C GLU A 34 1.24 -15.61 -17.91
N ILE A 35 2.54 -15.41 -17.78
CA ILE A 35 3.12 -14.08 -17.56
C ILE A 35 3.25 -13.40 -18.92
N VAL A 36 2.62 -12.24 -19.03
CA VAL A 36 2.64 -11.42 -20.24
C VAL A 36 3.32 -10.08 -19.99
N VAL A 37 3.98 -9.55 -21.01
CA VAL A 37 4.60 -8.23 -20.98
C VAL A 37 4.00 -7.38 -22.08
N ALA A 38 3.46 -6.23 -21.69
CA ALA A 38 3.04 -5.17 -22.61
C ALA A 38 4.07 -4.04 -22.60
N GLU A 39 4.44 -3.56 -23.81
CA GLU A 39 5.22 -2.34 -23.97
C GLU A 39 4.27 -1.14 -23.92
N ASN A 40 4.62 -0.13 -23.14
CA ASN A 40 3.89 1.13 -23.15
C ASN A 40 4.39 2.02 -24.30
N THR A 41 3.84 1.81 -25.48
CA THR A 41 4.19 2.54 -26.71
C THR A 41 3.47 3.87 -26.86
N THR A 42 2.41 4.07 -26.09
CA THR A 42 1.64 5.32 -26.07
C THR A 42 1.72 5.90 -24.68
N ASP A 43 1.95 7.21 -24.55
CA ASP A 43 1.85 7.92 -23.28
C ASP A 43 0.45 7.71 -22.68
N ALA A 44 0.31 6.66 -21.87
CA ALA A 44 -0.94 6.38 -21.20
C ALA A 44 -1.26 7.54 -20.26
N SER A 45 -2.35 8.24 -20.54
CA SER A 45 -2.76 9.37 -19.73
C SER A 45 -3.01 8.93 -18.28
N PRO A 46 -2.41 9.60 -17.28
CA PRO A 46 -2.62 9.25 -15.89
C PRO A 46 -4.09 9.42 -15.50
N LEU A 47 -4.62 8.44 -14.78
CA LEU A 47 -5.96 8.52 -14.22
C LEU A 47 -5.96 9.54 -13.07
N ARG A 48 -6.91 10.47 -13.08
CA ARG A 48 -7.08 11.47 -11.99
C ARG A 48 -7.39 10.75 -10.68
N ASN A 49 -6.59 11.00 -9.66
CA ASN A 49 -6.77 10.43 -8.33
C ASN A 49 -6.29 11.39 -7.25
N THR A 50 -6.84 11.27 -6.04
CA THR A 50 -6.55 12.18 -4.92
C THR A 50 -5.15 11.98 -4.32
N ALA A 51 -4.55 10.80 -4.53
CA ALA A 51 -3.19 10.48 -4.03
C ALA A 51 -2.07 10.96 -4.97
N ASN A 52 -2.43 11.51 -6.12
CA ASN A 52 -1.49 12.01 -7.14
C ASN A 52 -0.56 10.90 -7.66
N LEU A 53 -1.10 9.68 -7.81
CA LEU A 53 -0.36 8.51 -8.28
C LEU A 53 -0.34 8.48 -9.81
N PRO A 54 0.78 8.10 -10.43
CA PRO A 54 0.88 7.95 -11.88
C PRO A 54 0.27 6.61 -12.36
N ILE A 55 -0.96 6.31 -11.92
CA ILE A 55 -1.69 5.11 -12.36
C ILE A 55 -2.31 5.35 -13.72
N ALA A 56 -2.32 4.32 -14.55
CA ALA A 56 -2.99 4.36 -15.86
C ALA A 56 -3.64 3.02 -16.18
N ARG A 57 -4.59 3.04 -17.12
CA ARG A 57 -5.17 1.83 -17.69
C ARG A 57 -4.35 1.39 -18.90
N HIS A 58 -3.98 0.12 -18.93
CA HIS A 58 -3.27 -0.49 -20.04
C HIS A 58 -4.06 -1.64 -20.65
N ASN A 59 -3.92 -1.80 -21.96
CA ASN A 59 -4.41 -2.95 -22.72
C ASN A 59 -3.27 -3.97 -22.90
N PHE A 60 -3.60 -5.25 -22.83
CA PHE A 60 -2.69 -6.38 -22.95
C PHE A 60 -3.01 -7.26 -24.17
N ASP A 61 -3.81 -6.78 -25.14
CA ASP A 61 -4.18 -7.56 -26.33
C ASP A 61 -2.93 -7.99 -27.12
N ASP A 62 -1.97 -7.08 -27.30
CA ASP A 62 -0.72 -7.32 -28.03
C ASP A 62 0.45 -7.73 -27.10
N ALA A 63 0.16 -8.10 -25.84
CA ALA A 63 1.19 -8.46 -24.89
C ALA A 63 1.87 -9.79 -25.26
N ILE A 64 3.19 -9.83 -25.10
CA ILE A 64 4.02 -10.99 -25.41
C ILE A 64 4.04 -11.93 -24.20
N VAL A 65 3.80 -13.22 -24.40
CA VAL A 65 3.98 -14.26 -23.38
C VAL A 65 5.46 -14.50 -23.17
N ILE A 66 5.93 -14.38 -21.93
CA ILE A 66 7.35 -14.60 -21.57
C ILE A 66 7.56 -15.86 -20.73
N ALA A 67 6.53 -16.34 -20.06
CA ALA A 67 6.53 -17.60 -19.30
C ALA A 67 5.10 -18.13 -19.17
N SER A 68 4.95 -19.44 -18.98
CA SER A 68 3.64 -20.09 -18.83
C SER A 68 3.72 -21.29 -17.88
N GLY A 69 2.53 -21.72 -17.39
CA GLY A 69 2.35 -22.84 -16.49
C GLY A 69 2.49 -22.49 -15.02
N GLU A 70 2.45 -23.51 -14.17
CA GLU A 70 2.40 -23.37 -12.72
C GLU A 70 3.60 -22.59 -12.13
N GLU A 71 4.80 -22.79 -12.66
CA GLU A 71 5.99 -22.09 -12.21
C GLU A 71 5.90 -20.57 -12.49
N ALA A 72 5.39 -20.19 -13.66
CA ALA A 72 5.16 -18.79 -14.01
C ALA A 72 4.09 -18.17 -13.12
N HIS A 73 2.99 -18.88 -12.88
CA HIS A 73 1.93 -18.45 -11.97
C HIS A 73 2.48 -18.19 -10.54
N ASN A 74 3.25 -19.14 -10.00
CA ASN A 74 3.86 -19.03 -8.69
C ASN A 74 4.87 -17.86 -8.60
N ALA A 75 5.65 -17.62 -9.65
CA ALA A 75 6.58 -16.49 -9.73
C ALA A 75 5.82 -15.14 -9.66
N TYR A 76 4.69 -15.01 -10.35
CA TYR A 76 3.85 -13.81 -10.26
C TYR A 76 3.25 -13.61 -8.86
N LEU A 77 2.75 -14.68 -8.21
CA LEU A 77 2.20 -14.60 -6.85
C LEU A 77 3.28 -14.20 -5.84
N ARG A 78 4.51 -14.71 -6.02
CA ARG A 78 5.65 -14.28 -5.21
C ARG A 78 5.96 -12.80 -5.40
N ALA A 79 6.05 -12.32 -6.64
CA ALA A 79 6.29 -10.90 -6.94
C ALA A 79 5.20 -9.99 -6.32
N LYS A 80 3.94 -10.43 -6.34
CA LYS A 80 2.83 -9.74 -5.68
C LYS A 80 2.98 -9.71 -4.15
N SER A 81 3.47 -10.78 -3.54
CA SER A 81 3.76 -10.84 -2.09
C SER A 81 4.93 -9.93 -1.72
N GLU A 82 5.99 -9.89 -2.52
CA GLU A 82 7.11 -8.96 -2.36
C GLU A 82 6.63 -7.50 -2.47
N TRP A 83 5.77 -7.19 -3.45
CA TRP A 83 5.16 -5.86 -3.56
C TRP A 83 4.37 -5.48 -2.31
N LYS A 84 3.57 -6.38 -1.74
CA LYS A 84 2.83 -6.14 -0.49
C LYS A 84 3.75 -5.84 0.68
N ALA A 85 4.82 -6.60 0.85
CA ALA A 85 5.79 -6.40 1.93
C ALA A 85 6.52 -5.05 1.79
N LEU A 86 6.95 -4.68 0.59
CA LEU A 86 7.59 -3.39 0.31
C LEU A 86 6.62 -2.23 0.52
N MET A 87 5.36 -2.37 0.10
CA MET A 87 4.33 -1.36 0.33
C MET A 87 4.03 -1.19 1.82
N ALA A 88 4.03 -2.28 2.61
CA ALA A 88 3.87 -2.22 4.05
C ALA A 88 4.98 -1.39 4.72
N VAL A 89 6.23 -1.56 4.31
CA VAL A 89 7.36 -0.75 4.81
C VAL A 89 7.19 0.72 4.43
N ALA A 90 6.80 1.00 3.18
CA ALA A 90 6.57 2.37 2.72
C ALA A 90 5.44 3.06 3.51
N LEU A 91 4.34 2.35 3.77
CA LEU A 91 3.22 2.83 4.57
C LEU A 91 3.61 3.05 6.05
N THR A 92 4.41 2.14 6.61
CA THR A 92 4.97 2.31 7.97
C THR A 92 5.80 3.61 8.08
N GLY A 93 6.68 3.86 7.12
CA GLY A 93 7.46 5.10 7.04
C GLY A 93 6.58 6.34 6.88
N LEU A 94 5.53 6.25 6.06
CA LEU A 94 4.54 7.30 5.87
C LEU A 94 3.80 7.61 7.19
N GLY A 95 3.31 6.58 7.89
CA GLY A 95 2.61 6.72 9.16
C GLY A 95 3.49 7.36 10.23
N ARG A 96 4.76 6.91 10.36
CA ARG A 96 5.74 7.50 11.29
C ARG A 96 5.92 8.99 11.02
N LYS A 97 6.16 9.36 9.75
CA LYS A 97 6.34 10.77 9.39
C LYS A 97 5.09 11.61 9.62
N ALA A 98 3.91 11.05 9.40
CA ALA A 98 2.65 11.73 9.71
C ALA A 98 2.52 12.02 11.21
N VAL A 99 2.89 11.09 12.10
CA VAL A 99 2.94 11.33 13.55
C VAL A 99 3.95 12.42 13.89
N ASP A 100 5.16 12.38 13.32
CA ASP A 100 6.20 13.40 13.56
C ASP A 100 5.72 14.82 13.21
N ILE A 101 5.05 14.97 12.06
CA ILE A 101 4.46 16.24 11.62
C ILE A 101 3.40 16.71 12.62
N GLY A 102 2.49 15.83 13.02
CA GLY A 102 1.43 16.15 13.98
C GLY A 102 1.95 16.53 15.36
N VAL A 103 2.94 15.80 15.87
CA VAL A 103 3.60 16.08 17.14
C VAL A 103 4.36 17.41 17.08
N GLY A 104 5.06 17.71 15.96
CA GLY A 104 5.69 18.99 15.73
C GLY A 104 4.70 20.14 15.83
N TYR A 105 3.60 20.03 15.09
CA TYR A 105 2.53 21.03 15.13
C TYR A 105 1.94 21.21 16.53
N ALA A 106 1.69 20.11 17.25
CA ALA A 106 1.11 20.15 18.60
C ALA A 106 2.02 20.82 19.65
N LYS A 107 3.35 20.82 19.41
CA LYS A 107 4.35 21.50 20.26
C LYS A 107 4.45 23.01 20.00
N GLU A 108 3.88 23.51 18.92
CA GLU A 108 3.98 24.92 18.51
C GLU A 108 2.61 25.63 18.55
N ARG A 109 1.52 24.90 18.36
CA ARG A 109 0.18 25.47 18.25
C ARG A 109 -0.41 25.81 19.62
N TYR A 110 -0.81 27.06 19.81
CA TYR A 110 -1.54 27.54 20.99
C TYR A 110 -3.04 27.57 20.75
N GLN A 111 -3.83 27.03 21.67
CA GLN A 111 -5.28 27.20 21.78
C GLN A 111 -5.68 27.19 23.27
N PHE A 112 -6.70 27.96 23.64
CA PHE A 112 -7.17 28.09 25.01
C PHE A 112 -6.08 28.52 26.00
N GLY A 113 -5.09 29.29 25.54
CA GLY A 113 -4.01 29.82 26.36
C GLY A 113 -2.84 28.85 26.65
N VAL A 114 -2.87 27.63 26.05
CA VAL A 114 -1.83 26.61 26.22
C VAL A 114 -1.46 25.97 24.87
N LEU A 115 -0.32 25.29 24.82
CA LEU A 115 0.04 24.44 23.69
C LEU A 115 -0.93 23.26 23.57
N ILE A 116 -1.41 22.96 22.36
CA ILE A 116 -2.38 21.88 22.19
C ILE A 116 -1.79 20.51 22.57
N GLY A 117 -0.48 20.32 22.45
CA GLY A 117 0.22 19.11 22.91
C GLY A 117 0.18 18.87 24.42
N SER A 118 -0.29 19.84 25.23
CA SER A 118 -0.52 19.64 26.67
C SER A 118 -1.84 18.92 26.99
N PHE A 119 -2.76 18.81 26.02
CA PHE A 119 -4.02 18.12 26.23
C PHE A 119 -3.86 16.61 26.14
N GLN A 120 -4.32 15.88 27.17
CA GLN A 120 -4.25 14.41 27.20
C GLN A 120 -4.91 13.74 25.98
N GLY A 121 -6.02 14.28 25.48
CA GLY A 121 -6.69 13.74 24.29
C GLY A 121 -5.80 13.72 23.06
N ILE A 122 -4.94 14.73 22.88
CA ILE A 122 -3.96 14.81 21.79
C ILE A 122 -2.78 13.86 22.06
N GLN A 123 -2.27 13.81 23.28
CA GLN A 123 -1.17 12.92 23.67
C GLN A 123 -1.54 11.45 23.48
N HIS A 124 -2.74 11.04 23.93
CA HIS A 124 -3.21 9.66 23.79
C HIS A 124 -3.43 9.26 22.33
N GLY A 125 -3.95 10.16 21.49
CA GLY A 125 -4.10 9.89 20.05
C GLY A 125 -2.76 9.61 19.39
N PHE A 126 -1.73 10.44 19.64
CA PHE A 126 -0.40 10.18 19.12
C PHE A 126 0.25 8.92 19.71
N ALA A 127 0.05 8.63 21.00
CA ALA A 127 0.55 7.41 21.61
C ALA A 127 -0.05 6.15 20.95
N THR A 128 -1.34 6.16 20.66
CA THR A 128 -2.01 5.07 19.94
C THR A 128 -1.46 4.95 18.51
N SER A 129 -1.38 6.06 17.79
CA SER A 129 -0.90 6.06 16.40
C SER A 129 0.54 5.54 16.30
N ILE A 130 1.47 6.00 17.16
CA ILE A 130 2.85 5.52 17.10
C ILE A 130 2.97 4.05 17.50
N THR A 131 2.16 3.57 18.44
CA THR A 131 2.12 2.15 18.83
C THR A 131 1.74 1.26 17.63
N ASN A 132 0.71 1.64 16.87
CA ASN A 132 0.29 0.91 15.67
C ASN A 132 1.35 0.97 14.57
N VAL A 133 1.98 2.12 14.36
CA VAL A 133 3.08 2.29 13.39
C VAL A 133 4.28 1.42 13.77
N GLU A 134 4.67 1.34 15.05
CA GLU A 134 5.74 0.44 15.50
C GLU A 134 5.34 -1.03 15.32
N GLY A 135 4.10 -1.40 15.63
CA GLY A 135 3.58 -2.74 15.36
C GLY A 135 3.67 -3.10 13.87
N SER A 136 3.34 -2.16 12.98
CA SER A 136 3.46 -2.35 11.54
C SER A 136 4.91 -2.50 11.08
N HIS A 137 5.86 -1.80 11.72
CA HIS A 137 7.29 -1.93 11.46
C HIS A 137 7.78 -3.37 11.73
N PHE A 138 7.45 -3.93 12.90
CA PHE A 138 7.86 -5.28 13.25
C PHE A 138 7.24 -6.34 12.34
N LEU A 139 5.95 -6.20 12.03
CA LEU A 139 5.26 -7.15 11.15
C LEU A 139 5.80 -7.07 9.71
N SER A 140 6.08 -5.88 9.19
CA SER A 140 6.69 -5.69 7.87
C SER A 140 8.09 -6.30 7.80
N SER A 141 8.91 -6.10 8.84
CA SER A 141 10.25 -6.70 8.93
C SER A 141 10.18 -8.23 8.97
N ARG A 142 9.21 -8.79 9.70
CA ARG A 142 8.99 -10.25 9.76
C ARG A 142 8.54 -10.80 8.40
N ALA A 143 7.69 -10.07 7.68
CA ALA A 143 7.23 -10.46 6.34
C ALA A 143 8.39 -10.51 5.34
N ILE A 144 9.28 -9.51 5.35
CA ILE A 144 10.47 -9.48 4.50
C ILE A 144 11.39 -10.66 4.81
N ALA A 145 11.69 -10.89 6.09
CA ALA A 145 12.54 -12.04 6.49
C ALA A 145 11.94 -13.37 6.01
N ALA A 146 10.62 -13.56 6.17
CA ALA A 146 9.95 -14.77 5.70
C ALA A 146 10.02 -14.96 4.17
N LEU A 147 9.94 -13.87 3.39
CA LEU A 147 10.10 -13.91 1.93
C LEU A 147 11.55 -14.27 1.54
N GLU A 148 12.54 -13.72 2.22
CA GLU A 148 13.97 -14.03 1.97
C GLU A 148 14.31 -15.48 2.35
N GLU A 149 13.79 -15.96 3.47
CA GLU A 149 13.96 -17.34 3.96
C GLU A 149 13.18 -18.36 3.10
N GLY A 150 12.26 -17.92 2.25
CA GLY A 150 11.35 -18.81 1.51
C GLY A 150 10.39 -19.57 2.42
N ALA A 151 9.98 -18.96 3.53
CA ALA A 151 9.09 -19.57 4.51
C ALA A 151 7.69 -19.84 3.92
N ASP A 152 7.09 -20.99 4.28
CA ASP A 152 5.77 -21.42 3.77
C ASP A 152 4.63 -20.42 4.06
N ASN A 153 4.77 -19.61 5.09
CA ASN A 153 3.78 -18.58 5.48
C ASN A 153 4.14 -17.17 5.00
N SER A 154 5.13 -17.03 4.12
CA SER A 154 5.61 -15.73 3.65
C SER A 154 4.52 -14.88 2.98
N ALA A 155 3.66 -15.49 2.15
CA ALA A 155 2.55 -14.81 1.49
C ALA A 155 1.49 -14.30 2.50
N GLN A 156 1.19 -15.09 3.53
CA GLN A 156 0.29 -14.70 4.62
C GLN A 156 0.85 -13.51 5.39
N LEU A 157 2.12 -13.58 5.79
CA LEU A 157 2.80 -12.50 6.53
C LEU A 157 2.88 -11.23 5.69
N ALA A 158 3.16 -11.32 4.40
CA ALA A 158 3.18 -10.18 3.50
C ALA A 158 1.80 -9.49 3.39
N GLY A 159 0.72 -10.28 3.26
CA GLY A 159 -0.63 -9.76 3.26
C GLY A 159 -1.06 -9.14 4.59
N MET A 160 -0.76 -9.80 5.72
CA MET A 160 -1.03 -9.28 7.06
C MET A 160 -0.28 -7.95 7.30
N ALA A 161 1.00 -7.89 6.93
CA ALA A 161 1.81 -6.68 7.06
C ALA A 161 1.25 -5.53 6.23
N PHE A 162 0.85 -5.80 4.98
CA PHE A 162 0.26 -4.83 4.09
C PHE A 162 -1.05 -4.26 4.64
N LEU A 163 -1.96 -5.10 5.10
CA LEU A 163 -3.25 -4.67 5.66
C LEU A 163 -3.05 -3.85 6.94
N PHE A 164 -2.26 -4.36 7.89
CA PHE A 164 -2.02 -3.67 9.14
C PHE A 164 -1.29 -2.34 8.96
N ALA A 165 -0.26 -2.28 8.10
CA ALA A 165 0.43 -1.03 7.78
C ALA A 165 -0.48 -0.02 7.08
N SER A 166 -1.43 -0.49 6.24
CA SER A 166 -2.41 0.37 5.57
C SER A 166 -3.32 1.07 6.57
N GLU A 167 -3.84 0.33 7.56
CA GLU A 167 -4.68 0.88 8.63
C GLU A 167 -3.88 1.80 9.54
N ALA A 168 -2.72 1.37 10.01
CA ALA A 168 -1.87 2.14 10.92
C ALA A 168 -1.42 3.47 10.29
N ALA A 169 -1.05 3.47 9.01
CA ALA A 169 -0.63 4.67 8.30
C ALA A 169 -1.81 5.64 8.08
N LEU A 170 -2.98 5.12 7.71
CA LEU A 170 -4.17 5.94 7.52
C LEU A 170 -4.63 6.56 8.84
N ASP A 171 -4.65 5.78 9.92
CA ASP A 171 -5.04 6.23 11.26
C ASP A 171 -4.08 7.32 11.79
N ALA A 172 -2.77 7.11 11.65
CA ALA A 172 -1.74 8.06 12.02
C ALA A 172 -1.85 9.38 11.24
N ALA A 173 -2.06 9.30 9.91
CA ALA A 173 -2.23 10.47 9.07
C ALA A 173 -3.55 11.21 9.36
N ALA A 174 -4.64 10.48 9.60
CA ALA A 174 -5.94 11.04 9.95
C ALA A 174 -5.90 11.75 11.31
N THR A 175 -5.29 11.13 12.32
CA THR A 175 -5.10 11.71 13.65
C THR A 175 -4.28 13.01 13.58
N SER A 176 -3.15 12.98 12.87
CA SER A 176 -2.32 14.18 12.68
C SER A 176 -3.06 15.28 11.93
N LEU A 177 -3.77 14.94 10.87
CA LEU A 177 -4.57 15.89 10.10
C LEU A 177 -5.69 16.50 10.96
N GLN A 178 -6.39 15.69 11.75
CA GLN A 178 -7.44 16.15 12.68
C GLN A 178 -6.88 17.16 13.68
N TYR A 179 -5.67 16.93 14.22
CA TYR A 179 -5.07 17.83 15.22
C TYR A 179 -4.53 19.13 14.62
N HIS A 180 -4.30 19.19 13.31
CA HIS A 180 -4.07 20.44 12.60
C HIS A 180 -5.34 21.29 12.46
N GLY A 181 -6.54 20.69 12.63
CA GLY A 181 -7.81 21.35 12.41
C GLY A 181 -7.97 21.79 10.96
N GLY A 182 -8.55 22.96 10.73
CA GLY A 182 -8.76 23.49 9.38
C GLY A 182 -7.48 23.66 8.56
N TYR A 183 -6.35 23.89 9.19
CA TYR A 183 -5.05 23.99 8.52
C TYR A 183 -4.58 22.66 7.91
N GLY A 184 -5.04 21.53 8.44
CA GLY A 184 -4.66 20.21 7.93
C GLY A 184 -5.07 19.95 6.48
N PHE A 185 -6.09 20.65 5.98
CA PHE A 185 -6.54 20.55 4.60
C PHE A 185 -5.94 21.61 3.66
N ALA A 186 -5.20 22.58 4.20
CA ALA A 186 -4.58 23.63 3.39
C ALA A 186 -3.33 23.09 2.67
N GLU A 187 -3.09 23.57 1.44
CA GLU A 187 -1.96 23.08 0.61
C GLU A 187 -0.60 23.44 1.20
N GLU A 188 -0.54 24.46 2.05
CA GLU A 188 0.67 24.90 2.75
C GLU A 188 1.16 23.91 3.81
N TYR A 189 0.31 22.96 4.22
CA TYR A 189 0.64 21.96 5.23
C TYR A 189 0.75 20.57 4.59
N ASP A 190 1.90 19.96 4.72
CA ASP A 190 2.22 18.67 4.11
C ASP A 190 1.34 17.52 4.59
N ILE A 191 0.72 17.62 5.77
CA ILE A 191 -0.05 16.50 6.36
C ILE A 191 -1.17 16.00 5.43
N GLN A 192 -1.79 16.87 4.64
CA GLN A 192 -2.80 16.47 3.67
C GLN A 192 -2.25 15.52 2.58
N LEU A 193 -0.95 15.66 2.22
CA LEU A 193 -0.30 14.75 1.28
C LEU A 193 -0.16 13.34 1.88
N TYR A 194 0.22 13.26 3.16
CA TYR A 194 0.36 11.98 3.88
C TYR A 194 -1.00 11.27 3.99
N TYR A 195 -2.05 12.00 4.36
CA TYR A 195 -3.40 11.45 4.44
C TYR A 195 -3.89 10.90 3.08
N ARG A 196 -3.74 11.67 2.01
CA ARG A 196 -4.15 11.25 0.66
C ARG A 196 -3.38 10.02 0.18
N ARG A 197 -2.07 9.97 0.46
CA ARG A 197 -1.21 8.83 0.09
C ARG A 197 -1.49 7.60 0.94
N ALA A 198 -1.67 7.76 2.25
CA ALA A 198 -2.05 6.66 3.14
C ALA A 198 -3.36 5.99 2.67
N LYS A 199 -4.31 6.78 2.15
CA LYS A 199 -5.55 6.25 1.57
C LYS A 199 -5.35 5.64 0.18
N GLY A 200 -4.59 6.27 -0.69
CA GLY A 200 -4.51 5.90 -2.10
C GLY A 200 -3.51 4.79 -2.42
N TRP A 201 -2.40 4.69 -1.68
CA TRP A 201 -1.39 3.68 -1.97
C TRP A 201 -1.89 2.25 -1.82
N PRO A 202 -2.60 1.87 -0.75
CA PRO A 202 -3.14 0.52 -0.61
C PRO A 202 -4.18 0.17 -1.70
N LEU A 203 -4.97 1.13 -2.14
CA LEU A 203 -6.02 0.91 -3.13
C LEU A 203 -5.50 0.52 -4.52
N GLN A 204 -4.19 0.61 -4.77
CA GLN A 204 -3.58 0.07 -5.99
C GLN A 204 -3.70 -1.45 -6.08
N LEU A 205 -3.78 -2.16 -4.95
CA LEU A 205 -4.04 -3.61 -4.92
C LEU A 205 -5.52 -3.95 -5.21
N GLY A 206 -6.42 -3.01 -4.97
CA GLY A 206 -7.87 -3.20 -5.09
C GLY A 206 -8.59 -3.02 -3.76
N ASP A 207 -9.72 -3.71 -3.58
CA ASP A 207 -10.52 -3.66 -2.36
C ASP A 207 -9.80 -4.39 -1.20
N PRO A 208 -9.50 -3.70 -0.09
CA PRO A 208 -8.91 -4.34 1.09
C PRO A 208 -9.75 -5.50 1.65
N GLY A 209 -11.09 -5.44 1.51
CA GLY A 209 -11.99 -6.51 1.94
C GLY A 209 -11.69 -7.84 1.26
N LEU A 210 -11.33 -7.82 -0.02
CA LEU A 210 -10.93 -9.02 -0.77
C LEU A 210 -9.58 -9.56 -0.28
N GLU A 211 -8.67 -8.69 0.10
CA GLU A 211 -7.37 -9.11 0.66
C GLU A 211 -7.53 -9.75 2.04
N TYR A 212 -8.41 -9.22 2.91
CA TYR A 212 -8.74 -9.88 4.17
C TYR A 212 -9.27 -11.30 3.96
N GLN A 213 -10.20 -11.48 3.01
CA GLN A 213 -10.73 -12.81 2.67
C GLN A 213 -9.64 -13.74 2.13
N HIS A 214 -8.76 -13.23 1.28
CA HIS A 214 -7.64 -14.00 0.75
C HIS A 214 -6.71 -14.49 1.87
N ILE A 215 -6.31 -13.62 2.80
CA ILE A 215 -5.45 -13.98 3.93
C ILE A 215 -6.15 -14.97 4.86
N ALA A 216 -7.44 -14.77 5.16
CA ALA A 216 -8.21 -15.73 5.96
C ALA A 216 -8.21 -17.13 5.33
N ASN A 217 -8.43 -17.23 4.02
CA ASN A 217 -8.37 -18.50 3.31
C ASN A 217 -6.99 -19.16 3.37
N LEU A 218 -5.90 -18.38 3.22
CA LEU A 218 -4.53 -18.88 3.37
C LEU A 218 -4.24 -19.41 4.77
N CYS A 219 -4.79 -18.80 5.80
CA CYS A 219 -4.62 -19.26 7.19
C CYS A 219 -5.43 -20.52 7.47
N LEU A 220 -6.68 -20.57 7.05
CA LEU A 220 -7.61 -21.67 7.35
C LEU A 220 -7.32 -22.94 6.54
N SER A 221 -6.88 -22.81 5.27
CA SER A 221 -6.56 -23.96 4.42
C SER A 221 -5.39 -24.82 4.92
N LYS A 222 -4.50 -24.25 5.73
CA LYS A 222 -3.35 -24.97 6.31
C LYS A 222 -3.68 -25.74 7.61
N GLU A 223 -4.79 -25.42 8.27
CA GLU A 223 -5.19 -26.04 9.55
C GLU A 223 -6.17 -27.20 9.39
N GLY A 224 -6.56 -27.56 8.18
CA GLY A 224 -7.50 -28.67 7.95
C GLY A 224 -8.88 -28.44 8.59
N VAL A 225 -9.24 -27.20 8.87
CA VAL A 225 -10.57 -26.80 9.35
C VAL A 225 -11.45 -26.56 8.12
N VAL A 226 -12.18 -27.60 7.73
CA VAL A 226 -13.33 -27.53 6.85
C VAL A 226 -14.56 -27.79 7.69
#